data_d05e014822edb45e5dea0a4609085109
#
_entry.id   d05e014822edb45e5dea0a4609085109
#
_cell.length_a   1.000
_cell.length_b   1.000
_cell.length_c   1.000
_cell.angle_alpha   90.00
_cell.angle_beta   90.00
_cell.angle_gamma   90.00
#
_symmetry.space_group_name_H-M   'P 1'
#
loop_
_entity.id
_entity.type
_entity.pdbx_description
1 polymer ?
#
loop_
_entity_poly.entity_id
_entity_poly.type
_entity_poly.pdbx_seq_one_letter_code
_entity_poly.pdbx_strand_id
1 'polypeptide(L)' 'KLVAKVLEGDSPLSQGQLAEESLLPDRTVRYALNRLEESEIVGSRYSFKDARKQVYFLRT' A
#
# COMPACT_ATOMS: atom_id res chain seq x y z
N LYS A 1 -5.92 4.24 -8.06
CA LYS A 1 -6.56 5.44 -7.52
C LYS A 1 -7.22 5.20 -6.17
N LEU A 2 -7.97 4.10 -6.03
CA LEU A 2 -8.60 3.76 -4.78
C LEU A 2 -7.58 3.47 -3.69
N VAL A 3 -6.51 2.75 -4.04
CA VAL A 3 -5.45 2.42 -3.11
C VAL A 3 -4.75 3.68 -2.62
N ALA A 4 -4.47 4.61 -3.50
CA ALA A 4 -3.85 5.87 -3.12
C ALA A 4 -4.73 6.67 -2.18
N LYS A 5 -6.03 6.63 -2.41
CA LYS A 5 -6.99 7.34 -1.56
C LYS A 5 -7.03 6.75 -0.15
N VAL A 6 -6.98 5.43 -0.06
CA VAL A 6 -6.93 4.75 1.24
C VAL A 6 -5.66 5.14 1.99
N LEU A 7 -4.54 5.20 1.28
CA LEU A 7 -3.27 5.60 1.89
C LEU A 7 -3.26 7.06 2.35
N GLU A 8 -3.98 7.92 1.67
CA GLU A 8 -4.11 9.32 2.10
C GLU A 8 -4.75 9.42 3.47
N GLY A 9 -5.74 8.59 3.72
CA GLY A 9 -6.45 8.64 4.99
C GLY A 9 -5.78 7.87 6.11
N ASP A 10 -5.02 6.82 5.77
CA ASP A 10 -4.54 5.89 6.79
C ASP A 10 -3.23 5.23 6.37
N SER A 11 -2.15 5.96 6.44
CA SER A 11 -0.82 5.52 6.03
C SER A 11 0.11 5.48 7.26
N PRO A 12 1.08 4.56 7.33
CA PRO A 12 1.35 3.46 6.38
C PRO A 12 0.47 2.23 6.60
N LEU A 13 0.23 1.49 5.54
CA LEU A 13 -0.59 0.27 5.58
C LEU A 13 0.12 -0.87 4.88
N SER A 14 -0.09 -2.09 5.36
CA SER A 14 0.39 -3.29 4.67
C SER A 14 -0.54 -3.63 3.51
N GLN A 15 -0.08 -4.53 2.64
CA GLN A 15 -0.90 -4.97 1.51
C GLN A 15 -2.23 -5.58 1.99
N GLY A 16 -2.17 -6.39 3.04
CA GLY A 16 -3.38 -6.98 3.60
C GLY A 16 -4.36 -5.95 4.09
N GLN A 17 -3.86 -4.94 4.80
CA GLN A 17 -4.70 -3.85 5.27
C GLN A 17 -5.30 -3.04 4.12
N LEU A 18 -4.51 -2.81 3.09
CA LEU A 18 -4.99 -2.10 1.90
C LEU A 18 -6.10 -2.88 1.20
N ALA A 19 -5.95 -4.21 1.12
CA ALA A 19 -6.98 -5.05 0.53
C ALA A 19 -8.28 -4.96 1.32
N GLU A 20 -8.21 -5.01 2.64
CA GLU A 20 -9.38 -4.89 3.49
C GLU A 20 -10.06 -3.54 3.36
N GLU A 21 -9.28 -2.47 3.42
CA GLU A 21 -9.81 -1.11 3.37
C GLU A 21 -10.40 -0.76 2.01
N SER A 22 -9.80 -1.26 0.94
CA SER A 22 -10.24 -0.96 -0.42
C SER A 22 -11.31 -1.91 -0.92
N LEU A 23 -11.51 -3.04 -0.23
CA LEU A 23 -12.44 -4.10 -0.63
C LEU A 23 -12.07 -4.70 -1.98
N LEU A 24 -10.78 -4.71 -2.30
CA LEU A 24 -10.27 -5.26 -3.54
C LEU A 24 -9.51 -6.57 -3.28
N PRO A 25 -9.47 -7.49 -4.27
CA PRO A 25 -8.64 -8.69 -4.15
C PRO A 25 -7.17 -8.34 -3.97
N ASP A 26 -6.42 -9.20 -3.28
CA ASP A 26 -5.00 -8.99 -3.02
C ASP A 26 -4.22 -8.72 -4.30
N ARG A 27 -4.47 -9.49 -5.34
CA ARG A 27 -3.76 -9.32 -6.61
C ARG A 27 -4.01 -7.96 -7.25
N THR A 28 -5.23 -7.44 -7.10
CA THR A 28 -5.57 -6.12 -7.62
C THR A 28 -4.83 -5.03 -6.86
N VAL A 29 -4.79 -5.17 -5.53
CA VAL A 29 -4.04 -4.24 -4.68
C VAL A 29 -2.56 -4.27 -5.03
N ARG A 30 -2.00 -5.47 -5.20
CA ARG A 30 -0.60 -5.64 -5.56
C ARG A 30 -0.28 -4.98 -6.90
N TYR A 31 -1.15 -5.17 -7.88
CA TYR A 31 -0.99 -4.56 -9.19
C TYR A 31 -1.01 -3.03 -9.08
N ALA A 32 -1.97 -2.50 -8.33
CA ALA A 32 -2.09 -1.06 -8.14
C ALA A 32 -0.86 -0.50 -7.42
N LEU A 33 -0.38 -1.19 -6.39
CA LEU A 33 0.82 -0.78 -5.67
C LEU A 33 2.05 -0.76 -6.55
N ASN A 34 2.22 -1.78 -7.40
CA ASN A 34 3.35 -1.83 -8.32
C ASN A 34 3.33 -0.64 -9.28
N ARG A 35 2.15 -0.29 -9.78
CA ARG A 35 1.99 0.85 -10.68
C ARG A 35 2.31 2.16 -9.98
N LEU A 36 1.83 2.31 -8.76
CA LEU A 36 2.07 3.52 -7.98
C LEU A 36 3.54 3.67 -7.58
N GLU A 37 4.19 2.55 -7.28
CA GLU A 37 5.62 2.57 -6.98
C GLU A 37 6.46 2.96 -8.21
N GLU A 38 6.09 2.48 -9.38
CA GLU A 38 6.75 2.86 -10.62
C GLU A 38 6.66 4.35 -10.88
N SER A 39 5.54 4.96 -10.50
CA SER A 39 5.33 6.40 -10.65
C SER A 39 5.87 7.20 -9.47
N GLU A 40 6.50 6.52 -8.50
CA GLU A 40 7.06 7.14 -7.31
C GLU A 40 6.03 7.88 -6.45
N ILE A 41 4.78 7.50 -6.58
CA ILE A 41 3.70 8.05 -5.73
C ILE A 41 3.67 7.35 -4.39
N VAL A 42 4.02 6.06 -4.38
CA VAL A 42 4.01 5.21 -3.20
C VAL A 42 5.41 4.65 -2.97
N GLY A 43 5.83 4.63 -1.71
CA GLY A 43 7.04 3.95 -1.30
C GLY A 43 6.69 2.78 -0.38
N SER A 44 7.67 1.93 -0.13
CA SER A 44 7.47 0.78 0.75
C SER A 44 8.66 0.61 1.69
N ARG A 45 8.41 -0.01 2.84
CA ARG A 45 9.46 -0.33 3.80
C ARG A 45 8.97 -1.48 4.67
N TYR A 46 9.90 -2.13 5.36
CA TYR A 46 9.55 -3.21 6.27
C TYR A 46 9.10 -2.64 7.61
N SER A 47 8.17 -3.33 8.25
CA SER A 47 7.67 -2.93 9.56
C SER A 47 8.74 -3.16 10.63
N PHE A 48 8.79 -2.25 11.61
CA PHE A 48 9.68 -2.42 12.76
C PHE A 48 9.29 -3.63 13.61
N LYS A 49 8.00 -3.89 13.69
CA LYS A 49 7.49 -4.97 14.54
C LYS A 49 7.65 -6.34 13.90
N ASP A 50 7.63 -6.39 12.60
CA ASP A 50 7.77 -7.65 11.86
C ASP A 50 8.47 -7.37 10.55
N ALA A 51 9.75 -7.74 10.48
CA ALA A 51 10.58 -7.51 9.30
C ALA A 51 10.08 -8.25 8.06
N ARG A 52 9.18 -9.21 8.24
CA ARG A 52 8.59 -9.94 7.11
C ARG A 52 7.39 -9.22 6.51
N LYS A 53 6.89 -8.20 7.19
CA LYS A 53 5.74 -7.43 6.71
C LYS A 53 6.21 -6.14 6.08
N GLN A 54 5.76 -5.89 4.88
CA GLN A 54 6.07 -4.69 4.14
C GLN A 54 4.87 -3.74 4.22
N VAL A 55 5.14 -2.49 4.56
CA VAL A 55 4.09 -1.47 4.62
C VAL A 55 4.32 -0.45 3.52
N TYR A 56 3.24 0.18 3.08
CA TYR A 56 3.25 1.13 1.99
C TYR A 56 2.81 2.50 2.48
N PHE A 57 3.35 3.54 1.89
CA PHE A 57 3.02 4.91 2.27
C PHE A 57 3.09 5.83 1.05
N LEU A 58 2.40 6.96 1.13
CA LEU A 58 2.46 7.95 0.08
C LEU A 58 3.75 8.76 0.17
N ARG A 59 4.37 8.98 -0.97
CA ARG A 59 5.63 9.73 -1.04
C ARG A 59 5.44 11.19 -1.38
N THR A 60 4.25 11.60 -1.67
CA THR A 60 3.94 13.00 -1.99
C THR A 60 3.70 13.85 -0.76
#